data_00f2129f1b336b766da9608cb7a52da5
#
_entry.id   00f2129f1b336b766da9608cb7a52da5
#
_cell.length_a   1.000
_cell.length_b   1.000
_cell.length_c   1.000
_cell.angle_alpha   90.00
_cell.angle_beta   90.00
_cell.angle_gamma   90.00
#
_symmetry.space_group_name_H-M   'P 1'
#
loop_
_entity.id
_entity.type
_entity.pdbx_description
1 polymer ?
#
loop_
_entity_poly.entity_id
_entity_poly.type
_entity_poly.pdbx_seq_one_letter_code
_entity_poly.pdbx_strand_id
1 'polypeptide(L)'
;SPTPSALPPAVSPPPFEFNPRDYANTMPVTALVTLSGVDQPSGTLTALVGSEVRGVQDTPSTVPFGPYVGKAVFQLNVYANGAGDALSFTFFTGSVSVTLAETLAFVVDGIVGSIVAPMSLTGVLTVSSPPPVGAPVSSPLPSPAVVPSPPPPPPAPPSEPSPSPPPFEFN
;
A
#
# COMPACT_ATOMS: atom_id res chain seq x y z
N SER A 1 8.52 -6.47 46.24
CA SER A 1 7.67 -7.16 45.28
C SER A 1 7.81 -6.43 43.93
N PRO A 2 8.23 -7.10 42.85
CA PRO A 2 8.29 -6.46 41.53
C PRO A 2 6.86 -6.24 41.01
N THR A 3 6.57 -5.04 40.57
CA THR A 3 5.32 -4.66 39.89
C THR A 3 5.29 -5.38 38.55
N PRO A 4 4.20 -6.08 38.17
CA PRO A 4 4.10 -6.66 36.83
C PRO A 4 4.09 -5.57 35.81
N SER A 5 5.02 -5.65 34.84
CA SER A 5 5.07 -4.77 33.68
C SER A 5 3.82 -5.02 32.86
N ALA A 6 3.00 -3.98 32.66
CA ALA A 6 1.80 -4.07 31.82
C ALA A 6 2.21 -4.43 30.39
N LEU A 7 1.63 -5.49 29.84
CA LEU A 7 1.73 -5.81 28.42
C LEU A 7 1.26 -4.59 27.60
N PRO A 8 1.95 -4.26 26.50
CA PRO A 8 1.46 -3.23 25.60
C PRO A 8 0.06 -3.60 25.09
N PRO A 9 -0.84 -2.63 24.88
CA PRO A 9 -2.17 -2.90 24.39
C PRO A 9 -2.09 -3.62 23.04
N ALA A 10 -2.85 -4.70 22.90
CA ALA A 10 -3.00 -5.41 21.63
C ALA A 10 -3.50 -4.40 20.59
N VAL A 11 -2.75 -4.23 19.50
CA VAL A 11 -3.17 -3.40 18.36
C VAL A 11 -4.31 -4.14 17.70
N SER A 12 -5.54 -3.69 17.92
CA SER A 12 -6.69 -4.20 17.17
C SER A 12 -6.52 -3.78 15.71
N PRO A 13 -6.82 -4.67 14.74
CA PRO A 13 -6.88 -4.27 13.35
C PRO A 13 -7.92 -3.16 13.21
N PRO A 14 -7.70 -2.17 12.31
CA PRO A 14 -8.70 -1.13 12.07
C PRO A 14 -10.04 -1.79 11.69
N PRO A 15 -11.18 -1.29 12.18
CA PRO A 15 -12.47 -1.79 11.78
C PRO A 15 -12.65 -1.54 10.28
N PHE A 16 -12.54 -2.59 9.47
CA PHE A 16 -12.86 -2.52 8.06
C PHE A 16 -14.38 -2.54 7.95
N GLU A 17 -14.99 -1.39 7.76
CA GLU A 17 -16.39 -1.31 7.38
C GLU A 17 -16.52 -1.79 5.92
N PHE A 18 -16.81 -3.07 5.76
CA PHE A 18 -16.97 -3.73 4.49
C PHE A 18 -18.31 -4.46 4.47
N ASN A 19 -19.17 -4.12 3.51
CA ASN A 19 -20.44 -4.77 3.31
C ASN A 19 -20.51 -5.40 1.91
N PRO A 20 -20.43 -6.73 1.80
CA PRO A 20 -20.48 -7.43 0.51
C PRO A 20 -21.73 -7.14 -0.32
N ARG A 21 -22.85 -6.74 0.31
CA ARG A 21 -24.11 -6.48 -0.36
C ARG A 21 -24.13 -5.19 -1.20
N ASP A 22 -23.13 -4.34 -1.02
CA ASP A 22 -23.00 -3.09 -1.78
C ASP A 22 -22.42 -3.31 -3.19
N TYR A 23 -22.05 -4.57 -3.50
CA TYR A 23 -21.39 -4.96 -4.74
C TYR A 23 -22.18 -6.03 -5.49
N ALA A 24 -22.23 -5.86 -6.81
CA ALA A 24 -23.00 -6.74 -7.69
C ALA A 24 -22.25 -8.02 -8.11
N ASN A 25 -20.90 -7.99 -8.10
CA ASN A 25 -20.07 -9.07 -8.64
C ASN A 25 -19.04 -9.53 -7.63
N THR A 26 -18.62 -10.79 -7.79
CA THR A 26 -17.60 -11.43 -6.94
C THR A 26 -16.48 -12.03 -7.78
N MET A 27 -15.29 -12.14 -7.17
CA MET A 27 -14.14 -12.85 -7.71
C MET A 27 -13.43 -13.59 -6.58
N PRO A 28 -13.57 -14.92 -6.49
CA PRO A 28 -12.81 -15.71 -5.52
C PRO A 28 -11.32 -15.75 -5.88
N VAL A 29 -10.49 -15.50 -4.89
CA VAL A 29 -9.03 -15.52 -4.97
C VAL A 29 -8.51 -16.53 -3.95
N THR A 30 -7.75 -17.53 -4.40
CA THR A 30 -7.01 -18.43 -3.52
C THR A 30 -5.54 -18.07 -3.54
N ALA A 31 -5.01 -17.63 -2.41
CA ALA A 31 -3.65 -17.10 -2.32
C ALA A 31 -2.83 -17.76 -1.21
N LEU A 32 -1.52 -17.88 -1.46
CA LEU A 32 -0.50 -18.19 -0.49
C LEU A 32 0.24 -16.90 -0.15
N VAL A 33 0.33 -16.56 1.13
CA VAL A 33 1.01 -15.34 1.58
C VAL A 33 2.40 -15.68 2.12
N THR A 34 3.41 -14.97 1.63
CA THR A 34 4.80 -15.12 2.05
C THR A 34 5.37 -13.77 2.45
N LEU A 35 5.87 -13.65 3.66
CA LEU A 35 6.51 -12.43 4.15
C LEU A 35 8.00 -12.67 4.38
N SER A 36 8.85 -11.88 3.73
CA SER A 36 10.32 -12.03 3.80
C SER A 36 10.80 -13.47 3.54
N GLY A 37 10.12 -14.17 2.61
CA GLY A 37 10.44 -15.55 2.26
C GLY A 37 9.83 -16.63 3.17
N VAL A 38 9.00 -16.26 4.14
CA VAL A 38 8.36 -17.18 5.09
C VAL A 38 6.86 -17.24 4.84
N ASP A 39 6.32 -18.45 4.64
CA ASP A 39 4.89 -18.67 4.50
C ASP A 39 4.14 -18.29 5.77
N GLN A 40 3.00 -17.62 5.62
CA GLN A 40 2.19 -17.16 6.74
C GLN A 40 1.08 -18.15 7.07
N PRO A 41 1.15 -18.85 8.22
CA PRO A 41 0.14 -19.84 8.60
C PRO A 41 -1.14 -19.22 9.19
N SER A 42 -1.10 -17.94 9.57
CA SER A 42 -2.21 -17.20 10.17
C SER A 42 -2.06 -15.71 9.94
N GLY A 43 -3.15 -14.98 10.01
CA GLY A 43 -3.22 -13.54 9.80
C GLY A 43 -4.48 -13.15 9.03
N THR A 44 -4.62 -11.88 8.71
CA THR A 44 -5.77 -11.36 7.95
C THR A 44 -5.30 -10.83 6.60
N LEU A 45 -5.81 -11.42 5.53
CA LEU A 45 -5.60 -10.95 4.16
C LEU A 45 -6.75 -10.01 3.76
N THR A 46 -6.43 -8.84 3.27
CA THR A 46 -7.39 -7.82 2.83
C THR A 46 -7.10 -7.43 1.39
N ALA A 47 -8.14 -7.41 0.54
CA ALA A 47 -8.08 -6.85 -0.80
C ALA A 47 -8.67 -5.44 -0.79
N LEU A 48 -8.00 -4.50 -1.50
CA LEU A 48 -8.39 -3.10 -1.58
C LEU A 48 -8.39 -2.61 -3.03
N VAL A 49 -9.29 -1.65 -3.30
CA VAL A 49 -9.21 -0.77 -4.48
C VAL A 49 -8.93 0.64 -3.97
N GLY A 50 -7.73 1.14 -4.21
CA GLY A 50 -7.26 2.35 -3.54
C GLY A 50 -7.20 2.17 -2.03
N SER A 51 -8.06 2.87 -1.29
CA SER A 51 -8.21 2.75 0.17
C SER A 51 -9.48 1.98 0.60
N GLU A 52 -10.30 1.56 -0.35
CA GLU A 52 -11.57 0.89 -0.08
C GLU A 52 -11.39 -0.62 0.02
N VAL A 53 -11.90 -1.21 1.12
CA VAL A 53 -11.85 -2.66 1.32
C VAL A 53 -12.86 -3.34 0.40
N ARG A 54 -12.40 -4.35 -0.31
CA ARG A 54 -13.19 -5.15 -1.27
C ARG A 54 -13.29 -6.62 -0.89
N GLY A 55 -12.59 -7.03 0.15
CA GLY A 55 -12.64 -8.39 0.69
C GLY A 55 -11.70 -8.56 1.86
N VAL A 56 -12.07 -9.41 2.81
CA VAL A 56 -11.27 -9.73 4.00
C VAL A 56 -11.36 -11.23 4.27
N GLN A 57 -10.23 -11.84 4.60
CA GLN A 57 -10.12 -13.24 5.02
C GLN A 57 -9.15 -13.37 6.18
N ASP A 58 -9.62 -13.80 7.33
CA ASP A 58 -8.88 -13.96 8.58
C ASP A 58 -8.59 -15.43 8.96
N THR A 59 -9.27 -16.37 8.31
CA THR A 59 -9.16 -17.79 8.61
C THR A 59 -8.64 -18.54 7.39
N PRO A 60 -7.31 -18.83 7.31
CA PRO A 60 -6.76 -19.62 6.22
C PRO A 60 -7.18 -21.08 6.32
N SER A 61 -7.19 -21.76 5.18
CA SER A 61 -7.41 -23.21 5.09
C SER A 61 -6.09 -23.93 4.86
N THR A 62 -5.88 -25.07 5.54
CA THR A 62 -4.71 -25.92 5.28
C THR A 62 -4.95 -26.77 4.06
N VAL A 63 -4.02 -26.75 3.10
CA VAL A 63 -4.11 -27.56 1.87
C VAL A 63 -3.98 -29.04 2.22
N PRO A 64 -4.97 -29.88 1.89
CA PRO A 64 -4.97 -31.29 2.31
C PRO A 64 -4.19 -32.21 1.36
N PHE A 65 -3.88 -31.79 0.12
CA PHE A 65 -3.20 -32.61 -0.90
C PHE A 65 -2.49 -31.73 -1.95
N GLY A 66 -1.66 -32.38 -2.77
CA GLY A 66 -0.96 -31.71 -3.88
C GLY A 66 0.36 -31.05 -3.48
N PRO A 67 0.93 -30.23 -4.35
CA PRO A 67 2.28 -29.64 -4.15
C PRO A 67 2.37 -28.67 -2.98
N TYR A 68 1.23 -28.18 -2.49
CA TYR A 68 1.16 -27.23 -1.37
C TYR A 68 0.59 -27.86 -0.10
N VAL A 69 0.58 -29.20 0.00
CA VAL A 69 0.07 -29.92 1.18
C VAL A 69 0.69 -29.39 2.48
N GLY A 70 -0.15 -29.14 3.48
CA GLY A 70 0.25 -28.60 4.79
C GLY A 70 0.45 -27.10 4.83
N LYS A 71 0.45 -26.38 3.69
CA LYS A 71 0.52 -24.93 3.67
C LYS A 71 -0.85 -24.30 3.90
N ALA A 72 -0.86 -23.10 4.50
CA ALA A 72 -2.05 -22.29 4.70
C ALA A 72 -2.33 -21.47 3.43
N VAL A 73 -3.55 -21.54 2.92
CA VAL A 73 -4.02 -20.72 1.81
C VAL A 73 -5.20 -19.87 2.25
N PHE A 74 -5.25 -18.66 1.78
CA PHE A 74 -6.32 -17.70 2.05
C PHE A 74 -7.31 -17.72 0.87
N GLN A 75 -8.54 -18.11 1.15
CA GLN A 75 -9.62 -18.12 0.16
C GLN A 75 -10.48 -16.87 0.35
N LEU A 76 -10.12 -15.83 -0.36
CA LEU A 76 -10.71 -14.50 -0.25
C LEU A 76 -11.75 -14.28 -1.34
N ASN A 77 -12.97 -13.87 -0.98
CA ASN A 77 -13.92 -13.33 -1.94
C ASN A 77 -13.72 -11.82 -2.07
N VAL A 78 -13.43 -11.38 -3.29
CA VAL A 78 -13.31 -9.97 -3.63
C VAL A 78 -14.57 -9.51 -4.35
N TYR A 79 -15.03 -8.31 -4.05
CA TYR A 79 -16.29 -7.76 -4.52
C TYR A 79 -16.08 -6.46 -5.29
N ALA A 80 -16.83 -6.26 -6.40
CA ALA A 80 -16.82 -5.04 -7.17
C ALA A 80 -18.13 -4.84 -7.95
N ASN A 81 -18.37 -3.62 -8.44
CA ASN A 81 -19.54 -3.30 -9.26
C ASN A 81 -19.24 -3.37 -10.77
N GLY A 82 -17.98 -3.54 -11.16
CA GLY A 82 -17.56 -3.67 -12.54
C GLY A 82 -16.19 -4.31 -12.67
N ALA A 83 -15.81 -4.69 -13.90
CA ALA A 83 -14.50 -5.24 -14.21
C ALA A 83 -13.43 -4.14 -14.32
N GLY A 84 -12.16 -4.52 -14.11
CA GLY A 84 -11.00 -3.67 -14.36
C GLY A 84 -10.46 -2.91 -13.15
N ASP A 85 -11.14 -2.96 -12.00
CA ASP A 85 -10.62 -2.37 -10.77
C ASP A 85 -9.26 -3.00 -10.41
N ALA A 86 -8.26 -2.15 -10.17
CA ALA A 86 -6.93 -2.60 -9.74
C ALA A 86 -6.94 -2.92 -8.24
N LEU A 87 -6.82 -4.18 -7.93
CA LEU A 87 -6.76 -4.69 -6.56
C LEU A 87 -5.33 -4.64 -6.05
N SER A 88 -5.15 -4.16 -4.84
CA SER A 88 -3.95 -4.32 -4.03
C SER A 88 -4.28 -5.16 -2.81
N PHE A 89 -3.25 -5.74 -2.19
CA PHE A 89 -3.42 -6.62 -1.05
C PHE A 89 -2.61 -6.15 0.15
N THR A 90 -3.20 -6.29 1.33
CA THR A 90 -2.54 -6.01 2.60
C THR A 90 -2.70 -7.22 3.51
N PHE A 91 -1.65 -7.56 4.22
CA PHE A 91 -1.66 -8.67 5.17
C PHE A 91 -1.36 -8.18 6.58
N PHE A 92 -2.23 -8.52 7.52
CA PHE A 92 -2.05 -8.22 8.93
C PHE A 92 -1.62 -9.48 9.71
N THR A 93 -0.44 -9.45 10.30
CA THR A 93 0.14 -10.60 11.04
C THR A 93 -0.40 -10.76 12.46
N GLY A 94 -1.32 -9.90 12.90
CA GLY A 94 -1.73 -9.76 14.31
C GLY A 94 -0.98 -8.65 15.05
N SER A 95 0.11 -8.15 14.48
CA SER A 95 0.91 -7.07 15.08
C SER A 95 1.27 -5.97 14.08
N VAL A 96 1.52 -6.33 12.82
CA VAL A 96 1.98 -5.43 11.76
C VAL A 96 1.16 -5.65 10.51
N SER A 97 0.78 -4.56 9.82
CA SER A 97 0.21 -4.59 8.48
C SER A 97 1.30 -4.43 7.44
N VAL A 98 1.30 -5.31 6.43
CA VAL A 98 2.26 -5.31 5.33
C VAL A 98 1.51 -5.20 4.01
N THR A 99 1.87 -4.24 3.17
CA THR A 99 1.37 -4.18 1.79
C THR A 99 2.11 -5.22 0.97
N LEU A 100 1.35 -6.04 0.23
CA LEU A 100 1.91 -7.07 -0.64
C LEU A 100 2.27 -6.47 -2.00
N ALA A 101 3.22 -7.08 -2.69
CA ALA A 101 3.78 -6.53 -3.92
C ALA A 101 2.88 -6.73 -5.15
N GLU A 102 2.06 -7.79 -5.11
CA GLU A 102 1.23 -8.18 -6.25
C GLU A 102 -0.05 -7.35 -6.31
N THR A 103 -0.46 -7.06 -7.54
CA THR A 103 -1.72 -6.44 -7.88
C THR A 103 -2.50 -7.32 -8.84
N LEU A 104 -3.82 -7.20 -8.86
CA LEU A 104 -4.70 -8.01 -9.69
C LEU A 104 -5.83 -7.14 -10.26
N ALA A 105 -6.17 -7.31 -11.52
CA ALA A 105 -7.36 -6.68 -12.08
C ALA A 105 -8.60 -7.51 -11.70
N PHE A 106 -9.65 -6.85 -11.21
CA PHE A 106 -10.92 -7.51 -10.94
C PHE A 106 -11.58 -7.96 -12.25
N VAL A 107 -11.97 -9.22 -12.28
CA VAL A 107 -12.73 -9.82 -13.39
C VAL A 107 -14.05 -10.34 -12.85
N VAL A 108 -15.15 -9.91 -13.46
CA VAL A 108 -16.50 -10.38 -13.07
C VAL A 108 -16.58 -11.89 -13.20
N ASP A 109 -17.00 -12.57 -12.13
CA ASP A 109 -17.08 -14.03 -12.02
C ASP A 109 -15.76 -14.76 -12.32
N GLY A 110 -14.63 -14.03 -12.31
CA GLY A 110 -13.29 -14.60 -12.45
C GLY A 110 -12.91 -15.44 -11.24
N ILE A 111 -12.05 -16.45 -11.46
CA ILE A 111 -11.48 -17.28 -10.39
C ILE A 111 -9.96 -17.16 -10.48
N VAL A 112 -9.32 -16.77 -9.39
CA VAL A 112 -7.87 -16.60 -9.33
C VAL A 112 -7.26 -17.57 -8.33
N GLY A 113 -6.34 -18.40 -8.83
CA GLY A 113 -5.70 -19.44 -8.03
C GLY A 113 -6.64 -20.60 -7.65
N SER A 114 -6.04 -21.60 -7.05
CA SER A 114 -6.73 -22.78 -6.51
C SER A 114 -5.91 -23.39 -5.37
N ILE A 115 -6.44 -24.36 -4.67
CA ILE A 115 -5.71 -25.08 -3.60
C ILE A 115 -4.48 -25.83 -4.10
N VAL A 116 -4.44 -26.20 -5.39
CA VAL A 116 -3.30 -26.89 -6.02
C VAL A 116 -2.38 -25.96 -6.80
N ALA A 117 -2.81 -24.72 -7.05
CA ALA A 117 -2.07 -23.66 -7.72
C ALA A 117 -2.50 -22.28 -7.16
N PRO A 118 -2.20 -21.99 -5.89
CA PRO A 118 -2.57 -20.71 -5.29
C PRO A 118 -1.78 -19.56 -5.93
N MET A 119 -2.39 -18.37 -5.98
CA MET A 119 -1.68 -17.15 -6.31
C MET A 119 -0.66 -16.85 -5.20
N SER A 120 0.59 -16.59 -5.57
CA SER A 120 1.60 -16.16 -4.60
C SER A 120 1.47 -14.67 -4.33
N LEU A 121 1.33 -14.29 -3.07
CA LEU A 121 1.34 -12.92 -2.60
C LEU A 121 2.56 -12.73 -1.69
N THR A 122 3.42 -11.76 -2.01
CA THR A 122 4.69 -11.55 -1.33
C THR A 122 4.76 -10.17 -0.67
N GLY A 123 5.38 -10.11 0.50
CA GLY A 123 5.62 -8.87 1.21
C GLY A 123 6.94 -8.88 1.96
N VAL A 124 7.39 -7.71 2.37
CA VAL A 124 8.60 -7.54 3.18
C VAL A 124 8.22 -7.01 4.55
N LEU A 125 8.59 -7.74 5.60
CA LEU A 125 8.50 -7.24 6.96
C LEU A 125 9.62 -6.22 7.16
N THR A 126 9.30 -4.93 7.09
CA THR A 126 10.19 -3.88 7.57
C THR A 126 10.05 -3.80 9.09
N VAL A 127 10.91 -4.50 9.80
CA VAL A 127 11.10 -4.23 11.24
C VAL A 127 11.78 -2.87 11.31
N SER A 128 11.06 -1.83 11.73
CA SER A 128 11.69 -0.60 12.21
C SER A 128 12.55 -1.01 13.40
N SER A 129 13.86 -1.20 13.17
CA SER A 129 14.78 -1.31 14.29
C SER A 129 14.61 -0.04 15.15
N PRO A 130 14.36 -0.15 16.45
CA PRO A 130 14.40 1.04 17.29
C PRO A 130 15.78 1.68 17.10
N PRO A 131 15.88 3.01 17.02
CA PRO A 131 17.17 3.67 16.91
C PRO A 131 18.06 3.18 18.06
N PRO A 132 19.35 2.90 17.83
CA PRO A 132 20.25 2.41 18.87
C PRO A 132 20.20 3.38 20.02
N VAL A 133 19.74 2.89 21.18
CA VAL A 133 19.73 3.64 22.44
C VAL A 133 21.20 3.80 22.82
N GLY A 134 21.76 4.98 22.61
CA GLY A 134 23.13 5.27 23.03
C GLY A 134 24.02 6.05 22.08
N ALA A 135 23.51 6.63 21.01
CA ALA A 135 24.29 7.67 20.32
C ALA A 135 24.31 8.93 21.21
N PRO A 136 25.49 9.45 21.61
CA PRO A 136 25.54 10.71 22.31
C PRO A 136 24.92 11.76 21.40
N VAL A 137 23.93 12.51 21.90
CA VAL A 137 23.38 13.68 21.22
C VAL A 137 24.56 14.64 20.96
N SER A 138 25.05 14.64 19.72
CA SER A 138 25.93 15.71 19.26
C SER A 138 25.11 16.99 19.37
N SER A 139 25.55 17.90 20.23
CA SER A 139 24.97 19.23 20.37
C SER A 139 24.80 19.84 18.96
N PRO A 140 23.66 20.46 18.66
CA PRO A 140 23.47 21.08 17.36
C PRO A 140 24.55 22.15 17.18
N LEU A 141 25.34 22.01 16.12
CA LEU A 141 26.25 23.04 15.66
C LEU A 141 25.42 24.31 15.43
N PRO A 142 25.87 25.51 15.86
CA PRO A 142 25.12 26.72 15.60
C PRO A 142 24.91 26.86 14.08
N SER A 143 23.65 27.02 13.72
CA SER A 143 23.21 27.22 12.34
C SER A 143 24.01 28.40 11.74
N PRO A 144 24.63 28.28 10.55
CA PRO A 144 25.28 29.39 9.92
C PRO A 144 24.25 30.51 9.70
N ALA A 145 24.64 31.74 10.05
CA ALA A 145 23.82 32.93 9.90
C ALA A 145 23.29 33.00 8.46
N VAL A 146 21.97 33.14 8.34
CA VAL A 146 21.28 33.33 7.06
C VAL A 146 21.86 34.63 6.44
N VAL A 147 22.63 34.47 5.39
CA VAL A 147 23.06 35.61 4.55
C VAL A 147 21.81 36.14 3.86
N PRO A 148 21.43 37.42 4.03
CA PRO A 148 20.27 37.98 3.36
C PRO A 148 20.45 37.87 1.84
N SER A 149 19.46 37.33 1.16
CA SER A 149 19.40 37.27 -0.31
C SER A 149 19.56 38.68 -0.90
N PRO A 150 20.35 38.84 -1.96
CA PRO A 150 20.43 40.10 -2.67
C PRO A 150 19.06 40.52 -3.21
N PRO A 151 18.74 41.83 -3.24
CA PRO A 151 17.47 42.32 -3.75
C PRO A 151 17.31 41.94 -5.24
N PRO A 152 16.06 41.70 -5.69
CA PRO A 152 15.80 41.38 -7.08
C PRO A 152 16.20 42.52 -8.01
N PRO A 153 16.69 42.23 -9.22
CA PRO A 153 17.02 43.24 -10.20
C PRO A 153 15.79 44.07 -10.59
N PRO A 154 15.98 45.37 -10.92
CA PRO A 154 14.87 46.20 -11.36
C PRO A 154 14.22 45.67 -12.63
N PRO A 155 12.90 45.90 -12.82
CA PRO A 155 12.19 45.44 -14.03
C PRO A 155 12.79 46.13 -15.27
N ALA A 156 12.88 45.33 -16.35
CA ALA A 156 13.35 45.81 -17.64
C ALA A 156 12.41 46.93 -18.17
N PRO A 157 12.92 47.95 -18.85
CA PRO A 157 12.12 49.00 -19.46
C PRO A 157 11.16 48.39 -20.50
N PRO A 158 9.97 48.96 -20.67
CA PRO A 158 9.01 48.49 -21.67
C PRO A 158 9.62 48.60 -23.06
N SER A 159 9.48 47.54 -23.85
CA SER A 159 9.87 47.50 -25.25
C SER A 159 9.09 48.55 -26.04
N GLU A 160 9.79 49.40 -26.79
CA GLU A 160 9.14 50.31 -27.70
C GLU A 160 8.37 49.58 -28.79
N PRO A 161 7.17 50.06 -29.15
CA PRO A 161 6.37 49.46 -30.24
C PRO A 161 7.15 49.56 -31.56
N SER A 162 7.26 48.42 -32.25
CA SER A 162 7.84 48.31 -33.58
C SER A 162 7.11 49.19 -34.58
N PRO A 163 7.79 49.98 -35.45
CA PRO A 163 7.10 50.80 -36.43
C PRO A 163 6.34 49.95 -37.42
N SER A 164 5.11 50.39 -37.73
CA SER A 164 4.23 49.76 -38.74
C SER A 164 4.86 49.80 -40.11
N PRO A 165 4.75 48.75 -40.92
CA PRO A 165 5.20 48.75 -42.33
C PRO A 165 4.41 49.74 -43.18
N PRO A 166 5.01 50.35 -44.17
CA PRO A 166 4.34 51.29 -45.07
C PRO A 166 3.29 50.59 -45.95
N PRO A 167 2.20 51.29 -46.34
CA PRO A 167 1.19 50.74 -47.22
C PRO A 167 1.74 50.42 -48.60
N PHE A 168 1.40 49.23 -49.14
CA PHE A 168 1.68 48.87 -50.50
C PHE A 168 0.77 49.65 -51.43
N GLU A 169 1.33 50.53 -52.29
CA GLU A 169 0.64 51.08 -53.44
C GLU A 169 0.67 50.12 -54.60
N PHE A 170 -0.51 49.74 -55.08
CA PHE A 170 -0.68 49.06 -56.35
C PHE A 170 -0.78 50.10 -57.46
N ASN A 171 0.12 49.99 -58.48
CA ASN A 171 0.03 50.69 -59.72
C ASN A 171 -0.33 49.68 -60.83
#